data_0c8424c788fa41720b018313aece2e92
#
_entry.id   0c8424c788fa41720b018313aece2e92
#
_cell.length_a   1.000
_cell.length_b   1.000
_cell.length_c   1.000
_cell.angle_alpha   90.00
_cell.angle_beta   90.00
_cell.angle_gamma   90.00
#
_symmetry.space_group_name_H-M   'P 1'
#
loop_
_entity.id
_entity.type
_entity.pdbx_description
1 polymer ?
#
loop_
_entity_poly.entity_id
_entity_poly.type
_entity_poly.pdbx_seq_one_letter_code
_entity_poly.pdbx_strand_id
1 'polypeptide(L)'
;TRAFRAEAGIVISASHNPFYDNGIKFFSIEGTKLPDDVEEAIEAEMEKELTCVDSAELGKASRIVDAAGRYIEFCKGTFPNELSLGTLKVVVDCAHGATYHIAPNVFRELGAQVIAMGCEPDGLNINEEVGATDVRALQARVLAEKADLGIAYDGDGDRVIMVDHEGNKVDGDQILYIIAREGLRQGQLRGGAVGKGGG
;
A
#
# COMPACT_ATOMS: atom_id res chain seq x y z
N THR A 1 3.02 13.63 4.42
CA THR A 1 3.79 14.81 4.85
C THR A 1 3.53 15.98 3.93
N ARG A 2 3.94 15.93 2.65
CA ARG A 2 3.85 17.05 1.66
C ARG A 2 2.45 17.63 1.47
N ALA A 3 1.44 16.77 1.29
CA ALA A 3 0.06 17.21 1.02
C ALA A 3 -0.52 18.06 2.16
N PHE A 4 -0.08 17.84 3.39
CA PHE A 4 -0.49 18.58 4.57
C PHE A 4 0.51 19.65 5.00
N ARG A 5 1.63 19.81 4.29
CA ARG A 5 2.73 20.72 4.65
C ARG A 5 3.20 20.51 6.09
N ALA A 6 3.23 19.23 6.51
CA ALA A 6 3.71 18.84 7.83
C ALA A 6 5.24 18.87 7.85
N GLU A 7 5.82 19.23 8.98
CA GLU A 7 7.26 19.30 9.18
C GLU A 7 7.92 17.93 9.19
N ALA A 8 7.18 16.91 9.66
CA ALA A 8 7.61 15.51 9.66
C ALA A 8 6.41 14.57 9.49
N GLY A 9 6.67 13.33 9.13
CA GLY A 9 5.69 12.25 9.11
C GLY A 9 6.18 11.07 9.91
N ILE A 10 5.28 10.40 10.61
CA ILE A 10 5.54 9.19 11.36
C ILE A 10 4.55 8.13 10.93
N VAL A 11 5.05 6.94 10.58
CA VAL A 11 4.25 5.78 10.23
C VAL A 11 4.60 4.63 11.17
N ILE A 12 3.58 4.03 11.76
CA ILE A 12 3.71 2.80 12.54
C ILE A 12 3.23 1.67 11.63
N SER A 13 4.09 0.69 11.37
CA SER A 13 3.80 -0.37 10.40
C SER A 13 4.50 -1.67 10.77
N ALA A 14 3.80 -2.79 10.59
CA ALA A 14 4.38 -4.12 10.60
C ALA A 14 4.88 -4.54 9.20
N SER A 15 4.65 -3.71 8.14
CA SER A 15 4.96 -4.05 6.76
C SER A 15 4.35 -5.42 6.38
N HIS A 16 5.17 -6.40 6.01
CA HIS A 16 4.76 -7.76 5.69
C HIS A 16 4.86 -8.75 6.87
N ASN A 17 5.21 -8.24 8.06
CA ASN A 17 5.38 -9.04 9.27
C ASN A 17 4.07 -9.20 10.05
N PRO A 18 4.00 -10.09 11.03
CA PRO A 18 2.89 -10.16 11.97
C PRO A 18 2.85 -8.93 12.89
N PHE A 19 1.72 -8.72 13.55
CA PHE A 19 1.43 -7.52 14.34
C PHE A 19 2.45 -7.19 15.44
N TYR A 20 3.07 -8.20 16.04
CA TYR A 20 4.04 -8.04 17.13
C TYR A 20 5.43 -7.62 16.66
N ASP A 21 5.67 -7.59 15.36
CA ASP A 21 6.92 -7.16 14.72
C ASP A 21 6.68 -5.87 13.91
N ASN A 22 6.15 -4.86 14.58
CA ASN A 22 5.95 -3.53 13.99
C ASN A 22 7.10 -2.59 14.35
N GLY A 23 7.23 -1.52 13.57
CA GLY A 23 8.25 -0.50 13.75
C GLY A 23 7.74 0.90 13.43
N ILE A 24 8.59 1.88 13.66
CA ILE A 24 8.32 3.30 13.40
C ILE A 24 9.19 3.76 12.23
N LYS A 25 8.57 4.37 11.23
CA LYS A 25 9.25 4.98 10.08
C LYS A 25 9.07 6.50 10.15
N PHE A 26 10.16 7.25 10.01
CA PHE A 26 10.16 8.71 9.97
C PHE A 26 10.30 9.23 8.54
N PHE A 27 9.59 10.30 8.23
CA PHE A 27 9.63 10.96 6.93
C PHE A 27 9.89 12.46 7.10
N SER A 28 10.68 13.01 6.18
CA SER A 28 11.02 14.43 6.14
C SER A 28 9.82 15.29 5.69
N ILE A 29 9.97 16.60 5.75
CA ILE A 29 9.03 17.58 5.18
C ILE A 29 8.75 17.30 3.69
N GLU A 30 9.75 16.79 2.95
CA GLU A 30 9.62 16.41 1.54
C GLU A 30 8.88 15.09 1.33
N GLY A 31 8.54 14.36 2.39
CA GLY A 31 7.89 13.05 2.34
C GLY A 31 8.81 11.92 1.91
N THR A 32 10.11 12.08 2.07
CA THR A 32 11.14 11.06 1.81
C THR A 32 11.64 10.46 3.11
N LYS A 33 12.22 9.24 3.04
CA LYS A 33 12.93 8.65 4.18
C LYS A 33 14.02 9.63 4.66
N LEU A 34 14.26 9.65 5.97
CA LEU A 34 15.33 10.47 6.54
C LEU A 34 16.71 9.91 6.15
N PRO A 35 17.74 10.77 6.03
CA PRO A 35 19.14 10.34 5.95
C PRO A 35 19.55 9.57 7.19
N ASP A 36 20.48 8.62 7.05
CA ASP A 36 20.91 7.73 8.12
C ASP A 36 21.49 8.48 9.35
N ASP A 37 22.22 9.58 9.10
CA ASP A 37 22.77 10.43 10.16
C ASP A 37 21.68 11.12 11.00
N VAL A 38 20.52 11.42 10.41
CA VAL A 38 19.36 11.97 11.13
C VAL A 38 18.65 10.87 11.91
N GLU A 39 18.52 9.66 11.37
CA GLU A 39 17.96 8.50 12.08
C GLU A 39 18.82 8.16 13.31
N GLU A 40 20.14 8.09 13.15
CA GLU A 40 21.07 7.90 14.28
C GLU A 40 20.96 8.99 15.36
N ALA A 41 20.77 10.25 14.96
CA ALA A 41 20.56 11.35 15.90
C ALA A 41 19.23 11.22 16.66
N ILE A 42 18.17 10.72 16.04
CA ILE A 42 16.88 10.43 16.69
C ILE A 42 17.05 9.30 17.70
N GLU A 43 17.73 8.21 17.34
CA GLU A 43 18.01 7.09 18.23
C GLU A 43 18.81 7.56 19.47
N ALA A 44 19.84 8.37 19.24
CA ALA A 44 20.64 8.94 20.34
C ALA A 44 19.82 9.87 21.25
N GLU A 45 18.82 10.58 20.70
CA GLU A 45 17.91 11.42 21.50
C GLU A 45 16.97 10.59 22.37
N MET A 46 16.53 9.41 21.87
CA MET A 46 15.66 8.50 22.62
C MET A 46 16.33 7.89 23.86
N GLU A 47 17.67 7.80 23.90
CA GLU A 47 18.43 7.32 25.06
C GLU A 47 18.58 8.37 26.17
N LYS A 48 18.20 9.63 25.91
CA LYS A 48 18.27 10.72 26.89
C LYS A 48 17.10 10.71 27.85
N GLU A 49 17.26 11.39 28.98
CA GLU A 49 16.17 11.59 29.93
C GLU A 49 15.01 12.36 29.28
N LEU A 50 13.81 11.82 29.41
CA LEU A 50 12.61 12.43 28.85
C LEU A 50 12.32 13.80 29.51
N THR A 51 12.35 14.86 28.71
CA THR A 51 11.94 16.20 29.14
C THR A 51 10.57 16.52 28.57
N CYS A 52 9.68 17.03 29.41
CA CYS A 52 8.35 17.45 29.00
C CYS A 52 8.24 18.97 29.02
N VAL A 53 7.50 19.51 28.06
CA VAL A 53 7.12 20.93 28.06
C VAL A 53 6.01 21.22 29.08
N ASP A 54 5.83 22.47 29.46
CA ASP A 54 4.73 22.89 30.31
C ASP A 54 3.37 22.64 29.66
N SER A 55 2.34 22.45 30.50
CA SER A 55 0.98 22.15 30.01
C SER A 55 0.42 23.19 29.03
N ALA A 56 0.84 24.43 29.13
CA ALA A 56 0.43 25.51 28.24
C ALA A 56 1.04 25.43 26.84
N GLU A 57 2.14 24.68 26.70
CA GLU A 57 2.88 24.50 25.46
C GLU A 57 2.54 23.18 24.75
N LEU A 58 1.64 22.36 25.32
CA LEU A 58 1.22 21.11 24.71
C LEU A 58 0.47 21.37 23.41
N GLY A 59 0.88 20.65 22.36
CA GLY A 59 0.17 20.62 21.08
C GLY A 59 -1.19 19.92 21.18
N LYS A 60 -2.02 20.10 20.14
CA LYS A 60 -3.33 19.45 20.03
C LYS A 60 -3.33 18.42 18.92
N ALA A 61 -3.74 17.19 19.24
CA ALA A 61 -3.99 16.19 18.22
C ALA A 61 -5.31 16.48 17.50
N SER A 62 -5.30 16.34 16.17
CA SER A 62 -6.51 16.41 15.35
C SER A 62 -6.51 15.28 14.33
N ARG A 63 -7.71 14.75 14.03
CA ARG A 63 -7.86 13.72 13.00
C ARG A 63 -8.15 14.38 11.65
N ILE A 64 -7.42 13.94 10.61
CA ILE A 64 -7.69 14.36 9.23
C ILE A 64 -8.68 13.35 8.64
N VAL A 65 -9.95 13.75 8.53
CA VAL A 65 -11.05 12.84 8.15
C VAL A 65 -11.16 12.59 6.65
N ASP A 66 -10.58 13.45 5.81
CA ASP A 66 -10.63 13.39 4.35
C ASP A 66 -9.35 12.76 3.73
N ALA A 67 -8.41 12.30 4.54
CA ALA A 67 -7.14 11.73 4.06
C ALA A 67 -7.35 10.54 3.12
N ALA A 68 -8.28 9.64 3.45
CA ALA A 68 -8.60 8.47 2.63
C ALA A 68 -9.11 8.89 1.24
N GLY A 69 -10.09 9.80 1.18
CA GLY A 69 -10.64 10.30 -0.08
C GLY A 69 -9.58 10.97 -0.96
N ARG A 70 -8.72 11.79 -0.37
CA ARG A 70 -7.59 12.42 -1.11
C ARG A 70 -6.65 11.38 -1.72
N TYR A 71 -6.35 10.32 -1.00
CA TYR A 71 -5.46 9.28 -1.50
C TYR A 71 -6.15 8.42 -2.57
N ILE A 72 -7.44 8.11 -2.43
CA ILE A 72 -8.24 7.44 -3.45
C ILE A 72 -8.22 8.25 -4.76
N GLU A 73 -8.49 9.56 -4.69
CA GLU A 73 -8.42 10.42 -5.88
C GLU A 73 -7.02 10.48 -6.51
N PHE A 74 -5.99 10.53 -5.68
CA PHE A 74 -4.61 10.46 -6.16
C PHE A 74 -4.34 9.16 -6.92
N CYS A 75 -4.73 8.00 -6.38
CA CYS A 75 -4.56 6.71 -7.03
C CYS A 75 -5.36 6.63 -8.35
N LYS A 76 -6.61 7.05 -8.35
CA LYS A 76 -7.45 7.11 -9.56
C LYS A 76 -6.85 8.01 -10.64
N GLY A 77 -6.25 9.13 -10.25
CA GLY A 77 -5.59 10.06 -11.17
C GLY A 77 -4.39 9.47 -11.93
N THR A 78 -3.88 8.31 -11.51
CA THR A 78 -2.83 7.58 -12.25
C THR A 78 -3.39 6.65 -13.32
N PHE A 79 -4.71 6.39 -13.29
CA PHE A 79 -5.38 5.52 -14.25
C PHE A 79 -5.79 6.34 -15.49
N PRO A 80 -5.55 5.83 -16.74
CA PRO A 80 -5.90 6.55 -17.94
C PRO A 80 -7.41 6.78 -18.06
N ASN A 81 -7.81 8.03 -18.32
CA ASN A 81 -9.22 8.44 -18.35
C ASN A 81 -10.06 7.75 -19.45
N GLU A 82 -9.40 7.28 -20.50
CA GLU A 82 -10.01 6.56 -21.63
C GLU A 82 -10.28 5.08 -21.34
N LEU A 83 -9.77 4.56 -20.22
CA LEU A 83 -9.96 3.18 -19.81
C LEU A 83 -11.01 3.07 -18.69
N SER A 84 -11.59 1.89 -18.57
CA SER A 84 -12.55 1.55 -17.51
C SER A 84 -12.33 0.11 -17.06
N LEU A 85 -12.51 -0.14 -15.77
CA LEU A 85 -12.54 -1.50 -15.21
C LEU A 85 -13.94 -2.09 -15.14
N GLY A 86 -14.94 -1.45 -15.77
CA GLY A 86 -16.37 -1.79 -15.65
C GLY A 86 -16.76 -3.20 -16.10
N THR A 87 -15.90 -3.88 -16.84
CA THR A 87 -16.12 -5.28 -17.28
C THR A 87 -15.44 -6.29 -16.38
N LEU A 88 -14.65 -5.87 -15.40
CA LEU A 88 -13.84 -6.74 -14.57
C LEU A 88 -14.46 -7.01 -13.21
N LYS A 89 -14.44 -8.27 -12.81
CA LYS A 89 -14.71 -8.74 -11.46
C LYS A 89 -13.38 -9.03 -10.76
N VAL A 90 -13.07 -8.29 -9.72
CA VAL A 90 -11.75 -8.31 -9.06
C VAL A 90 -11.90 -8.69 -7.59
N VAL A 91 -11.10 -9.65 -7.12
CA VAL A 91 -10.93 -9.92 -5.69
C VAL A 91 -9.75 -9.09 -5.19
N VAL A 92 -9.96 -8.28 -4.15
CA VAL A 92 -8.92 -7.41 -3.55
C VAL A 92 -8.69 -7.85 -2.13
N ASP A 93 -7.48 -8.34 -1.86
CA ASP A 93 -7.01 -8.75 -0.53
C ASP A 93 -6.11 -7.68 0.06
N CYS A 94 -6.54 -7.10 1.17
CA CYS A 94 -5.88 -5.99 1.84
C CYS A 94 -5.05 -6.41 3.06
N ALA A 95 -4.82 -7.71 3.26
CA ALA A 95 -3.98 -8.26 4.34
C ALA A 95 -4.36 -7.78 5.77
N HIS A 96 -5.60 -7.33 6.00
CA HIS A 96 -6.03 -6.61 7.21
C HIS A 96 -5.12 -5.42 7.55
N GLY A 97 -4.47 -4.84 6.53
CA GLY A 97 -3.48 -3.77 6.62
C GLY A 97 -4.02 -2.41 6.18
N ALA A 98 -3.11 -1.48 5.92
CA ALA A 98 -3.42 -0.06 5.65
C ALA A 98 -4.33 0.17 4.44
N THR A 99 -4.33 -0.75 3.46
CA THR A 99 -5.12 -0.61 2.23
C THR A 99 -6.60 -1.00 2.38
N TYR A 100 -7.04 -1.52 3.55
CA TYR A 100 -8.36 -2.12 3.76
C TYR A 100 -9.55 -1.25 3.37
N HIS A 101 -9.46 0.06 3.55
CA HIS A 101 -10.51 1.02 3.21
C HIS A 101 -10.18 1.90 1.99
N ILE A 102 -9.00 1.71 1.40
CA ILE A 102 -8.53 2.46 0.23
C ILE A 102 -8.68 1.64 -1.05
N ALA A 103 -7.97 0.51 -1.14
CA ALA A 103 -7.86 -0.25 -2.37
C ALA A 103 -9.21 -0.73 -2.94
N PRO A 104 -10.15 -1.30 -2.14
CA PRO A 104 -11.45 -1.67 -2.67
C PRO A 104 -12.23 -0.49 -3.27
N ASN A 105 -12.09 0.70 -2.70
CA ASN A 105 -12.79 1.89 -3.18
C ASN A 105 -12.17 2.43 -4.46
N VAL A 106 -10.84 2.44 -4.58
CA VAL A 106 -10.16 2.82 -5.83
C VAL A 106 -10.69 1.99 -7.01
N PHE A 107 -10.74 0.65 -6.88
CA PHE A 107 -11.21 -0.22 -7.95
C PHE A 107 -12.70 -0.09 -8.23
N ARG A 108 -13.54 0.08 -7.19
CA ARG A 108 -14.98 0.34 -7.38
C ARG A 108 -15.24 1.64 -8.13
N GLU A 109 -14.54 2.70 -7.77
CA GLU A 109 -14.69 4.00 -8.41
C GLU A 109 -14.11 4.04 -9.83
N LEU A 110 -13.20 3.13 -10.19
CA LEU A 110 -12.76 2.88 -11.56
C LEU A 110 -13.72 1.95 -12.34
N GLY A 111 -14.80 1.51 -11.70
CA GLY A 111 -15.88 0.77 -12.33
C GLY A 111 -15.88 -0.74 -12.09
N ALA A 112 -14.86 -1.32 -11.46
CA ALA A 112 -14.78 -2.76 -11.24
C ALA A 112 -15.86 -3.30 -10.28
N GLN A 113 -16.31 -4.52 -10.52
CA GLN A 113 -17.04 -5.31 -9.52
C GLN A 113 -16.03 -5.87 -8.51
N VAL A 114 -16.00 -5.30 -7.31
CA VAL A 114 -14.98 -5.62 -6.30
C VAL A 114 -15.53 -6.53 -5.22
N ILE A 115 -14.83 -7.65 -4.98
CA ILE A 115 -14.98 -8.51 -3.81
C ILE A 115 -13.79 -8.24 -2.91
N ALA A 116 -14.04 -7.62 -1.76
CA ALA A 116 -13.01 -7.32 -0.79
C ALA A 116 -12.80 -8.48 0.18
N MET A 117 -11.53 -8.74 0.54
CA MET A 117 -11.13 -9.65 1.62
C MET A 117 -9.93 -9.07 2.36
N GLY A 118 -9.64 -9.61 3.56
CA GLY A 118 -8.58 -9.03 4.39
C GLY A 118 -8.85 -7.57 4.78
N CYS A 119 -10.12 -7.19 5.01
CA CYS A 119 -10.54 -5.80 5.23
C CYS A 119 -11.12 -5.54 6.62
N GLU A 120 -10.94 -6.45 7.56
CA GLU A 120 -11.45 -6.34 8.93
C GLU A 120 -10.29 -6.38 9.94
N PRO A 121 -9.47 -5.30 10.01
CA PRO A 121 -8.35 -5.27 10.94
C PRO A 121 -8.84 -5.23 12.39
N ASP A 122 -8.33 -6.12 13.22
CA ASP A 122 -8.61 -6.19 14.66
C ASP A 122 -7.41 -5.77 15.54
N GLY A 123 -6.29 -5.42 14.91
CA GLY A 123 -5.03 -5.07 15.55
C GLY A 123 -4.07 -6.23 15.75
N LEU A 124 -4.50 -7.48 15.52
CA LEU A 124 -3.71 -8.68 15.75
C LEU A 124 -3.59 -9.58 14.50
N ASN A 125 -4.37 -9.31 13.47
CA ASN A 125 -4.54 -10.18 12.30
C ASN A 125 -3.89 -9.68 11.00
N ILE A 126 -3.06 -8.64 11.06
CA ILE A 126 -2.34 -8.13 9.87
C ILE A 126 -1.45 -9.21 9.26
N ASN A 127 -1.55 -9.42 7.94
CA ASN A 127 -0.82 -10.43 7.17
C ASN A 127 -1.07 -11.90 7.60
N GLU A 128 -2.05 -12.18 8.45
CA GLU A 128 -2.33 -13.53 8.95
C GLU A 128 -3.15 -14.32 7.93
N GLU A 129 -2.52 -15.30 7.29
CA GLU A 129 -3.12 -16.19 6.27
C GLU A 129 -3.80 -15.46 5.09
N VAL A 130 -3.44 -14.21 4.84
CA VAL A 130 -3.96 -13.34 3.78
C VAL A 130 -2.86 -12.44 3.20
N GLY A 131 -3.19 -11.75 2.12
CA GLY A 131 -2.34 -10.74 1.50
C GLY A 131 -1.22 -11.29 0.64
N ALA A 132 -0.26 -10.42 0.26
CA ALA A 132 0.81 -10.73 -0.68
C ALA A 132 1.82 -11.76 -0.14
N THR A 133 1.87 -11.99 1.16
CA THR A 133 2.74 -12.99 1.80
C THR A 133 2.16 -14.41 1.74
N ASP A 134 0.84 -14.54 1.67
CA ASP A 134 0.12 -15.81 1.54
C ASP A 134 -1.12 -15.67 0.65
N VAL A 135 -0.95 -15.96 -0.63
CA VAL A 135 -2.02 -15.79 -1.63
C VAL A 135 -3.00 -16.96 -1.73
N ARG A 136 -2.87 -18.00 -0.91
CA ARG A 136 -3.71 -19.21 -1.00
C ARG A 136 -5.21 -18.89 -0.84
N ALA A 137 -5.54 -18.04 0.13
CA ALA A 137 -6.91 -17.58 0.34
C ALA A 137 -7.45 -16.78 -0.86
N LEU A 138 -6.62 -15.90 -1.43
CA LEU A 138 -6.95 -15.14 -2.64
C LEU A 138 -7.19 -16.06 -3.84
N GLN A 139 -6.31 -17.05 -4.08
CA GLN A 139 -6.46 -18.02 -5.17
C GLN A 139 -7.79 -18.79 -5.07
N ALA A 140 -8.10 -19.30 -3.87
CA ALA A 140 -9.36 -19.99 -3.61
C ALA A 140 -10.57 -19.07 -3.86
N ARG A 141 -10.48 -17.80 -3.43
CA ARG A 141 -11.55 -16.83 -3.60
C ARG A 141 -11.78 -16.44 -5.05
N VAL A 142 -10.72 -16.22 -5.84
CA VAL A 142 -10.81 -15.93 -7.27
C VAL A 142 -11.57 -17.04 -8.01
N LEU A 143 -11.21 -18.30 -7.75
CA LEU A 143 -11.86 -19.45 -8.37
C LEU A 143 -13.33 -19.59 -7.94
N ALA A 144 -13.63 -19.47 -6.65
CA ALA A 144 -14.97 -19.59 -6.11
C ALA A 144 -15.92 -18.52 -6.67
N GLU A 145 -15.44 -17.31 -6.80
CA GLU A 145 -16.19 -16.17 -7.31
C GLU A 145 -16.20 -16.08 -8.83
N LYS A 146 -15.41 -16.90 -9.52
CA LYS A 146 -15.16 -16.78 -10.97
C LYS A 146 -14.74 -15.36 -11.34
N ALA A 147 -13.82 -14.79 -10.56
CA ALA A 147 -13.30 -13.46 -10.80
C ALA A 147 -12.28 -13.45 -11.94
N ASP A 148 -12.17 -12.33 -12.64
CA ASP A 148 -11.22 -12.17 -13.73
C ASP A 148 -9.79 -12.10 -13.23
N LEU A 149 -9.62 -11.54 -12.00
CA LEU A 149 -8.33 -11.46 -11.38
C LEU A 149 -8.42 -11.23 -9.86
N GLY A 150 -7.35 -11.59 -9.14
CA GLY A 150 -7.12 -11.26 -7.74
C GLY A 150 -5.92 -10.34 -7.57
N ILE A 151 -5.98 -9.45 -6.59
CA ILE A 151 -4.90 -8.54 -6.22
C ILE A 151 -4.70 -8.65 -4.71
N ALA A 152 -3.49 -9.01 -4.27
CA ALA A 152 -3.11 -9.04 -2.87
C ALA A 152 -2.06 -7.98 -2.58
N TYR A 153 -2.29 -7.23 -1.52
CA TYR A 153 -1.33 -6.31 -0.91
C TYR A 153 -0.72 -6.93 0.34
N ASP A 154 0.40 -6.42 0.81
CA ASP A 154 0.87 -6.68 2.16
C ASP A 154 0.37 -5.61 3.14
N GLY A 155 0.77 -5.69 4.41
CA GLY A 155 0.19 -4.88 5.48
C GLY A 155 0.31 -3.37 5.30
N ASP A 156 1.39 -2.84 4.71
CA ASP A 156 1.54 -1.41 4.41
C ASP A 156 1.30 -1.06 2.93
N GLY A 157 1.03 -2.07 2.09
CA GLY A 157 0.58 -1.88 0.72
C GLY A 157 1.69 -1.49 -0.26
N ASP A 158 2.95 -1.75 0.07
CA ASP A 158 4.10 -1.48 -0.80
C ASP A 158 4.47 -2.68 -1.69
N ARG A 159 3.88 -3.85 -1.45
CA ARG A 159 4.02 -5.07 -2.25
C ARG A 159 2.69 -5.46 -2.88
N VAL A 160 2.78 -6.07 -4.06
CA VAL A 160 1.61 -6.60 -4.77
C VAL A 160 1.93 -7.96 -5.37
N ILE A 161 1.00 -8.89 -5.21
CA ILE A 161 0.94 -10.15 -5.94
C ILE A 161 -0.43 -10.22 -6.61
N MET A 162 -0.48 -10.73 -7.83
CA MET A 162 -1.75 -10.92 -8.54
C MET A 162 -2.04 -12.41 -8.72
N VAL A 163 -3.31 -12.71 -8.98
CA VAL A 163 -3.81 -14.06 -9.27
C VAL A 163 -4.67 -13.96 -10.51
N ASP A 164 -4.44 -14.80 -11.51
CA ASP A 164 -5.23 -14.84 -12.71
C ASP A 164 -6.59 -15.57 -12.51
N HIS A 165 -7.45 -15.56 -13.52
CA HIS A 165 -8.78 -16.19 -13.48
C HIS A 165 -8.75 -17.71 -13.31
N GLU A 166 -7.60 -18.37 -13.55
CA GLU A 166 -7.38 -19.81 -13.34
C GLU A 166 -6.81 -20.12 -11.94
N GLY A 167 -6.60 -19.09 -11.11
CA GLY A 167 -6.05 -19.23 -9.76
C GLY A 167 -4.52 -19.30 -9.73
N ASN A 168 -3.83 -19.04 -10.85
CA ASN A 168 -2.38 -19.03 -10.87
C ASN A 168 -1.82 -17.74 -10.30
N LYS A 169 -0.76 -17.85 -9.51
CA LYS A 169 -0.03 -16.69 -8.99
C LYS A 169 0.71 -15.97 -10.14
N VAL A 170 0.55 -14.67 -10.21
CA VAL A 170 1.31 -13.76 -11.08
C VAL A 170 2.22 -12.93 -10.19
N ASP A 171 3.50 -13.20 -10.24
CA ASP A 171 4.51 -12.57 -9.37
C ASP A 171 5.01 -11.23 -9.92
N GLY A 172 5.92 -10.60 -9.14
CA GLY A 172 6.47 -9.29 -9.48
C GLY A 172 7.21 -9.27 -10.82
N ASP A 173 7.90 -10.33 -11.20
CA ASP A 173 8.64 -10.41 -12.46
C ASP A 173 7.68 -10.47 -13.65
N GLN A 174 6.58 -11.21 -13.51
CA GLN A 174 5.52 -11.27 -14.51
C GLN A 174 4.78 -9.92 -14.64
N ILE A 175 4.51 -9.25 -13.53
CA ILE A 175 3.90 -7.91 -13.52
C ILE A 175 4.83 -6.91 -14.23
N LEU A 176 6.12 -6.92 -13.90
CA LEU A 176 7.11 -6.07 -14.58
C LEU A 176 7.20 -6.35 -16.08
N TYR A 177 7.12 -7.62 -16.47
CA TYR A 177 7.08 -7.98 -17.89
C TYR A 177 5.85 -7.40 -18.60
N ILE A 178 4.66 -7.48 -17.98
CA ILE A 178 3.42 -6.90 -18.52
C ILE A 178 3.57 -5.37 -18.71
N ILE A 179 4.07 -4.67 -17.68
CA ILE A 179 4.28 -3.23 -17.71
C ILE A 179 5.31 -2.85 -18.79
N ALA A 180 6.43 -3.56 -18.84
CA ALA A 180 7.49 -3.31 -19.81
C ALA A 180 7.00 -3.51 -21.26
N ARG A 181 6.30 -4.62 -21.50
CA ARG A 181 5.73 -4.93 -22.82
C ARG A 181 4.76 -3.84 -23.28
N GLU A 182 3.88 -3.39 -22.39
CA GLU A 182 2.93 -2.33 -22.73
C GLU A 182 3.64 -0.99 -22.94
N GLY A 183 4.60 -0.65 -22.09
CA GLY A 183 5.43 0.56 -22.26
C GLY A 183 6.21 0.58 -23.57
N LEU A 184 6.73 -0.57 -24.01
CA LEU A 184 7.35 -0.72 -25.34
C LEU A 184 6.35 -0.49 -26.46
N ARG A 185 5.16 -1.10 -26.36
CA ARG A 185 4.09 -0.95 -27.37
C ARG A 185 3.64 0.50 -27.53
N GLN A 186 3.63 1.26 -26.43
CA GLN A 186 3.24 2.67 -26.42
C GLN A 186 4.41 3.65 -26.72
N GLY A 187 5.64 3.14 -26.87
CA GLY A 187 6.82 3.98 -27.06
C GLY A 187 7.23 4.81 -25.84
N GLN A 188 6.78 4.42 -24.66
CA GLN A 188 7.02 5.15 -23.39
C GLN A 188 8.26 4.66 -22.64
N LEU A 189 8.84 3.54 -23.05
CA LEU A 189 10.00 2.96 -22.37
C LEU A 189 11.29 3.75 -22.73
N ARG A 190 11.78 4.53 -21.79
CA ARG A 190 13.06 5.27 -21.95
C ARG A 190 14.21 4.32 -21.59
N GLY A 191 15.19 4.18 -22.50
CA GLY A 191 16.38 3.34 -22.28
C GLY A 191 16.25 1.87 -22.63
N GLY A 192 15.08 1.38 -23.03
CA GLY A 192 14.87 0.01 -23.56
C GLY A 192 14.98 -1.13 -22.55
N ALA A 193 15.06 -0.85 -21.26
CA ALA A 193 15.14 -1.86 -20.21
C ALA A 193 14.26 -1.49 -19.01
N VAL A 194 13.70 -2.52 -18.35
CA VAL A 194 13.02 -2.40 -17.05
C VAL A 194 13.78 -3.31 -16.09
N GLY A 195 14.24 -2.75 -15.00
CA GLY A 195 14.92 -3.49 -13.94
C GLY A 195 14.11 -3.47 -12.65
N LYS A 196 14.26 -4.52 -11.85
CA LYS A 196 13.80 -4.54 -10.46
C LYS A 196 14.68 -3.56 -9.67
N GLY A 197 14.09 -2.48 -9.16
CA GLY A 197 14.79 -1.62 -8.22
C GLY A 197 15.18 -2.43 -6.98
N GLY A 198 16.46 -2.41 -6.63
CA GLY A 198 16.89 -2.93 -5.34
C GLY A 198 16.33 -2.02 -4.26
N GLY A 199 15.51 -2.57 -3.38
CA GLY A 199 15.11 -1.96 -2.12
C GLY A 199 16.05 -2.38 -1.03
#